data_6f632d1fc4dab05b929ae732c29e54e2
#
_entry.id   6f632d1fc4dab05b929ae732c29e54e2
#
_cell.length_a   1.000
_cell.length_b   1.000
_cell.length_c   1.000
_cell.angle_alpha   90.00
_cell.angle_beta   90.00
_cell.angle_gamma   90.00
#
_symmetry.space_group_name_H-M   'P 1'
#
loop_
_entity.id
_entity.type
_entity.pdbx_description
1 polymer ?
#
loop_
_entity_poly.entity_id
_entity_poly.type
_entity_poly.pdbx_seq_one_letter_code
_entity_poly.pdbx_strand_id
1 'polypeptide(L)'
;TVSGCTLEASGGESGLSSGYWKFDHCNVRVKGGGSSENKYVGSIDYMWDKEPEFTSCAITTPMGAYWKEFQIKGSSYYTLFGADNMVITDWVTISKGASSIGEVKANVPKKKRDIYNLEGIRLSGEWKDLPAGIYIVDGEKRIKE
;
A
#
# COMPACT_ATOMS: atom_id res chain seq x y z
N THR A 1 7.46 -17.84 6.96
CA THR A 1 6.96 -17.45 5.64
C THR A 1 5.52 -17.90 5.45
N VAL A 2 4.67 -17.01 4.98
CA VAL A 2 3.28 -17.30 4.61
C VAL A 2 3.21 -17.18 3.08
N SER A 3 2.89 -18.28 2.41
CA SER A 3 2.95 -18.34 0.95
C SER A 3 1.75 -19.06 0.35
N GLY A 4 1.18 -18.48 -0.71
CA GLY A 4 0.15 -19.09 -1.53
C GLY A 4 -1.15 -19.47 -0.82
N CYS A 5 -1.44 -18.89 0.33
CA CYS A 5 -2.57 -19.29 1.17
C CYS A 5 -3.41 -18.11 1.65
N THR A 6 -4.51 -18.44 2.31
CA THR A 6 -5.32 -17.49 3.06
C THR A 6 -5.14 -17.77 4.55
N LEU A 7 -4.80 -16.74 5.32
CA LEU A 7 -4.59 -16.82 6.75
C LEU A 7 -5.45 -15.78 7.46
N GLU A 8 -6.10 -16.20 8.54
CA GLU A 8 -6.76 -15.30 9.47
C GLU A 8 -6.24 -15.56 10.87
N ALA A 9 -5.82 -14.52 11.55
CA ALA A 9 -5.30 -14.60 12.91
C ALA A 9 -5.88 -13.47 13.75
N SER A 10 -6.24 -13.79 14.99
CA SER A 10 -6.68 -12.79 15.95
C SER A 10 -6.22 -13.16 17.35
N GLY A 11 -5.92 -12.14 18.13
CA GLY A 11 -5.50 -12.29 19.52
C GLY A 11 -6.04 -11.17 20.39
N GLY A 12 -6.02 -11.37 21.70
CA GLY A 12 -6.48 -10.37 22.66
C GLY A 12 -5.64 -9.10 22.62
N GLU A 13 -4.33 -9.24 22.54
CA GLU A 13 -3.39 -8.12 22.46
C GLU A 13 -2.73 -8.04 21.09
N SER A 14 -2.09 -9.12 20.64
CA SER A 14 -1.39 -9.19 19.35
C SER A 14 -2.05 -10.16 18.40
N GLY A 15 -2.08 -9.83 17.12
CA GLY A 15 -2.51 -10.76 16.07
C GLY A 15 -1.35 -11.58 15.53
N LEU A 16 -0.34 -10.93 14.99
CA LEU A 16 0.97 -11.49 14.66
C LEU A 16 2.03 -10.74 15.44
N SER A 17 2.87 -11.46 16.16
CA SER A 17 3.88 -10.86 17.02
C SER A 17 5.21 -11.58 16.90
N SER A 18 6.27 -10.77 16.93
CA SER A 18 7.66 -11.21 17.00
C SER A 18 8.15 -11.99 15.78
N GLY A 19 9.44 -11.92 15.53
CA GLY A 19 10.11 -12.71 14.51
C GLY A 19 10.30 -12.02 13.19
N TYR A 20 10.75 -12.82 12.24
CA TYR A 20 10.96 -12.41 10.84
C TYR A 20 9.82 -12.94 10.00
N TRP A 21 9.09 -12.07 9.34
CA TRP A 21 7.92 -12.45 8.56
C TRP A 21 8.13 -12.17 7.08
N LYS A 22 7.61 -13.07 6.27
CA LYS A 22 7.61 -12.95 4.82
C LYS A 22 6.26 -13.42 4.28
N PHE A 23 5.62 -12.58 3.49
CA PHE A 23 4.33 -12.85 2.88
C PHE A 23 4.51 -12.88 1.36
N ASP A 24 4.06 -13.98 0.75
CA ASP A 24 4.23 -14.23 -0.67
C ASP A 24 2.93 -14.75 -1.28
N HIS A 25 2.35 -14.00 -2.22
CA HIS A 25 1.12 -14.39 -2.91
C HIS A 25 0.00 -14.86 -1.97
N CYS A 26 -0.25 -14.14 -0.87
CA CYS A 26 -1.23 -14.57 0.13
C CYS A 26 -2.27 -13.49 0.45
N ASN A 27 -3.39 -13.95 1.01
CA ASN A 27 -4.41 -13.11 1.61
C ASN A 27 -4.39 -13.33 3.12
N VAL A 28 -4.21 -12.27 3.88
CA VAL A 28 -4.07 -12.35 5.34
C VAL A 28 -4.98 -11.32 5.99
N ARG A 29 -5.67 -11.74 7.04
CA ARG A 29 -6.41 -10.85 7.95
C ARG A 29 -5.91 -11.06 9.35
N VAL A 30 -5.54 -9.97 10.02
CA VAL A 30 -4.95 -10.02 11.36
C VAL A 30 -5.57 -8.96 12.24
N LYS A 31 -5.89 -9.31 13.48
CA LYS A 31 -6.38 -8.39 14.49
C LYS A 31 -5.76 -8.67 15.84
N GLY A 32 -5.28 -7.62 16.50
CA GLY A 32 -4.90 -7.64 17.91
C GLY A 32 -5.54 -6.46 18.62
N GLY A 33 -6.00 -6.66 19.84
CA GLY A 33 -6.70 -5.63 20.62
C GLY A 33 -5.80 -4.57 21.24
N GLY A 34 -4.49 -4.76 21.20
CA GLY A 34 -3.52 -3.86 21.82
C GLY A 34 -3.38 -4.02 23.31
N SER A 35 -2.53 -3.21 23.91
CA SER A 35 -2.29 -3.20 25.36
C SER A 35 -2.39 -1.77 25.89
N SER A 36 -3.05 -1.59 27.03
CA SER A 36 -3.09 -0.31 27.72
C SER A 36 -1.75 0.10 28.32
N GLU A 37 -0.87 -0.87 28.52
CA GLU A 37 0.46 -0.65 29.13
C GLU A 37 1.57 -0.47 28.09
N ASN A 38 1.34 -0.92 26.87
CA ASN A 38 2.37 -0.91 25.83
C ASN A 38 1.81 -0.43 24.48
N LYS A 39 2.19 0.79 24.12
CA LYS A 39 1.74 1.45 22.88
C LYS A 39 2.23 0.82 21.59
N TYR A 40 3.11 -0.18 21.64
CA TYR A 40 3.63 -0.88 20.47
C TYR A 40 2.98 -2.24 20.24
N VAL A 41 2.04 -2.64 21.07
CA VAL A 41 1.30 -3.90 20.94
C VAL A 41 0.03 -3.67 20.13
N GLY A 42 -0.18 -4.47 19.11
CA GLY A 42 -1.35 -4.33 18.23
C GLY A 42 -1.50 -5.49 17.24
N SER A 43 -2.16 -5.22 16.14
CA SER A 43 -2.48 -6.27 15.16
C SER A 43 -1.26 -6.97 14.59
N ILE A 44 -0.21 -6.20 14.23
CA ILE A 44 1.08 -6.74 13.80
C ILE A 44 2.17 -5.98 14.53
N ASP A 45 2.90 -6.66 15.39
CA ASP A 45 3.85 -5.99 16.27
C ASP A 45 5.17 -6.76 16.45
N TYR A 46 6.16 -6.05 16.97
CA TYR A 46 7.47 -6.59 17.37
C TYR A 46 8.18 -7.40 16.29
N MET A 47 8.09 -6.99 15.04
CA MET A 47 8.91 -7.58 13.97
C MET A 47 10.40 -7.31 14.24
N TRP A 48 11.24 -8.33 14.09
CA TRP A 48 12.66 -8.26 14.47
C TRP A 48 13.53 -7.67 13.38
N ASP A 49 14.31 -6.67 13.74
CA ASP A 49 15.37 -6.03 12.96
C ASP A 49 14.96 -5.41 11.62
N LYS A 50 13.86 -5.82 11.04
CA LYS A 50 13.36 -5.31 9.75
C LYS A 50 11.85 -5.46 9.63
N GLU A 51 11.29 -4.68 8.73
CA GLU A 51 9.90 -4.83 8.33
C GLU A 51 9.66 -6.19 7.66
N PRO A 52 8.43 -6.74 7.75
CA PRO A 52 8.08 -7.91 6.97
C PRO A 52 8.30 -7.71 5.47
N GLU A 53 8.67 -8.77 4.79
CA GLU A 53 8.81 -8.76 3.33
C GLU A 53 7.49 -9.14 2.67
N PHE A 54 7.14 -8.43 1.59
CA PHE A 54 5.93 -8.69 0.80
C PHE A 54 6.32 -8.96 -0.65
N THR A 55 5.83 -10.08 -1.19
CA THR A 55 5.98 -10.44 -2.60
C THR A 55 4.61 -10.70 -3.20
N SER A 56 4.23 -9.95 -4.23
CA SER A 56 2.94 -10.05 -4.90
C SER A 56 1.73 -10.00 -3.96
N CYS A 57 1.88 -9.25 -2.89
CA CYS A 57 0.83 -8.89 -1.94
C CYS A 57 1.24 -7.62 -1.19
N ALA A 58 0.29 -6.94 -0.60
CA ALA A 58 0.56 -5.75 0.20
C ALA A 58 -0.57 -5.50 1.20
N ILE A 59 -0.29 -4.67 2.21
CA ILE A 59 -1.32 -4.23 3.15
C ILE A 59 -2.29 -3.31 2.41
N THR A 60 -3.56 -3.69 2.39
CA THR A 60 -4.63 -2.94 1.75
C THR A 60 -5.56 -2.23 2.73
N THR A 61 -5.65 -2.73 3.95
CA THR A 61 -6.47 -2.13 5.01
C THR A 61 -5.70 -2.19 6.33
N PRO A 62 -5.67 -1.09 7.12
CA PRO A 62 -6.15 0.24 6.80
C PRO A 62 -5.23 0.97 5.82
N MET A 63 -5.78 1.95 5.11
CA MET A 63 -4.98 2.82 4.24
C MET A 63 -4.07 3.73 5.05
N GLY A 64 -2.87 3.98 4.55
CA GLY A 64 -1.91 4.85 5.21
C GLY A 64 -1.15 4.21 6.37
N ALA A 65 -1.27 2.90 6.56
CA ALA A 65 -0.50 2.16 7.55
C ALA A 65 1.00 2.23 7.23
N TYR A 66 1.81 2.35 8.27
CA TYR A 66 3.27 2.40 8.13
C TYR A 66 3.96 1.66 9.27
N TRP A 67 5.20 1.23 9.05
CA TRP A 67 6.01 0.57 10.05
C TRP A 67 6.78 1.59 10.88
N LYS A 68 6.60 1.52 12.20
CA LYS A 68 7.35 2.35 13.14
C LYS A 68 8.44 1.54 13.79
N GLU A 69 9.68 1.99 13.61
CA GLU A 69 10.84 1.42 14.29
C GLU A 69 10.92 1.94 15.73
N PHE A 70 11.28 1.04 16.63
CA PHE A 70 11.62 1.37 18.01
C PHE A 70 12.69 0.42 18.50
N GLN A 71 13.39 0.81 19.56
CA GLN A 71 14.49 0.02 20.09
C GLN A 71 14.23 -0.38 21.54
N ILE A 72 14.58 -1.62 21.86
CA ILE A 72 14.57 -2.16 23.22
C ILE A 72 15.91 -2.82 23.45
N LYS A 73 16.66 -2.34 24.46
CA LYS A 73 17.97 -2.89 24.84
C LYS A 73 18.94 -3.06 23.64
N GLY A 74 18.91 -2.11 22.72
CA GLY A 74 19.80 -2.11 21.56
C GLY A 74 19.34 -2.92 20.36
N SER A 75 18.21 -3.61 20.45
CA SER A 75 17.61 -4.33 19.33
C SER A 75 16.49 -3.51 18.70
N SER A 76 16.41 -3.54 17.37
CA SER A 76 15.38 -2.85 16.62
C SER A 76 14.16 -3.72 16.43
N TYR A 77 12.99 -3.10 16.57
CA TYR A 77 11.69 -3.71 16.36
C TYR A 77 10.81 -2.81 15.51
N TYR A 78 9.88 -3.42 14.80
CA TYR A 78 8.92 -2.70 13.94
C TYR A 78 7.51 -3.11 14.30
N THR A 79 6.64 -2.12 14.48
CA THR A 79 5.20 -2.33 14.71
C THR A 79 4.41 -1.53 13.69
N LEU A 80 3.31 -2.10 13.22
CA LEU A 80 2.45 -1.44 12.24
C LEU A 80 1.57 -0.38 12.91
N PHE A 81 1.74 0.86 12.48
CA PHE A 81 0.96 2.02 12.92
C PHE A 81 0.00 2.48 11.83
N GLY A 82 -1.10 3.07 12.23
CA GLY A 82 -2.05 3.68 11.32
C GLY A 82 -1.69 5.12 10.96
N ALA A 83 -2.44 5.69 10.03
CA ALA A 83 -2.27 7.07 9.59
C ALA A 83 -2.49 8.10 10.72
N ASP A 84 -3.17 7.71 11.78
CA ASP A 84 -3.37 8.50 13.01
C ASP A 84 -2.14 8.50 13.94
N ASN A 85 -1.06 7.86 13.56
CA ASN A 85 0.18 7.71 14.33
C ASN A 85 -0.01 6.91 15.63
N MET A 86 -0.98 6.00 15.63
CA MET A 86 -1.25 5.05 16.71
C MET A 86 -1.12 3.62 16.20
N VAL A 87 -0.72 2.70 17.08
CA VAL A 87 -0.68 1.28 16.73
C VAL A 87 -2.06 0.81 16.27
N ILE A 88 -2.06 -0.03 15.25
CA ILE A 88 -3.31 -0.59 14.72
C ILE A 88 -3.80 -1.70 15.64
N THR A 89 -5.01 -1.57 16.16
CA THR A 89 -5.66 -2.53 17.05
C THR A 89 -6.94 -3.10 16.44
N ASP A 90 -7.10 -2.94 15.14
CA ASP A 90 -8.22 -3.47 14.38
C ASP A 90 -7.71 -4.34 13.24
N TRP A 91 -8.60 -4.83 12.39
CA TRP A 91 -8.26 -5.72 11.29
C TRP A 91 -7.28 -5.08 10.31
N VAL A 92 -6.19 -5.80 10.07
CA VAL A 92 -5.24 -5.51 8.98
C VAL A 92 -5.47 -6.55 7.90
N THR A 93 -5.60 -6.09 6.67
CA THR A 93 -5.74 -6.97 5.50
C THR A 93 -4.53 -6.86 4.61
N ILE A 94 -3.94 -8.00 4.29
CA ILE A 94 -2.91 -8.15 3.27
C ILE A 94 -3.57 -8.86 2.10
N SER A 95 -3.53 -8.27 0.92
CA SER A 95 -4.24 -8.80 -0.24
C SER A 95 -3.27 -9.26 -1.32
N LYS A 96 -3.52 -10.46 -1.82
CA LYS A 96 -2.79 -11.04 -2.95
C LYS A 96 -2.99 -10.19 -4.21
N GLY A 97 -1.90 -10.02 -4.96
CA GLY A 97 -1.93 -9.23 -6.19
C GLY A 97 -1.89 -7.72 -5.98
N ALA A 98 -1.94 -7.24 -4.73
CA ALA A 98 -1.77 -5.83 -4.42
C ALA A 98 -0.29 -5.45 -4.42
N SER A 99 -0.02 -4.19 -4.75
CA SER A 99 1.32 -3.62 -4.70
C SER A 99 1.43 -2.61 -3.56
N SER A 100 2.63 -2.43 -3.02
CA SER A 100 2.88 -1.37 -2.05
C SER A 100 2.58 0.01 -2.66
N ILE A 101 2.32 1.02 -1.82
CA ILE A 101 1.98 2.37 -2.27
C ILE A 101 3.07 2.94 -3.20
N GLY A 102 4.34 2.66 -2.95
CA GLY A 102 5.44 3.10 -3.80
C GLY A 102 5.41 2.45 -5.19
N GLU A 103 5.03 1.18 -5.28
CA GLU A 103 4.91 0.43 -6.53
C GLU A 103 3.65 0.81 -7.31
N VAL A 104 2.56 1.15 -6.63
CA VAL A 104 1.33 1.62 -7.27
C VAL A 104 1.60 2.84 -8.16
N LYS A 105 2.44 3.77 -7.72
CA LYS A 105 2.82 4.93 -8.54
C LYS A 105 3.64 4.54 -9.77
N ALA A 106 4.48 3.50 -9.67
CA ALA A 106 5.28 3.02 -10.79
C ALA A 106 4.46 2.18 -11.77
N ASN A 107 3.44 1.48 -11.28
CA ASN A 107 2.61 0.56 -12.03
C ASN A 107 1.29 1.18 -12.52
N VAL A 108 1.01 2.43 -12.19
CA VAL A 108 -0.11 3.12 -12.82
C VAL A 108 0.18 3.14 -14.31
N PRO A 109 -0.59 2.43 -15.15
CA PRO A 109 -0.41 2.51 -16.59
C PRO A 109 -0.49 3.98 -16.95
N LYS A 110 0.49 4.46 -17.71
CA LYS A 110 0.44 5.80 -18.25
C LYS A 110 -0.91 5.94 -18.93
N LYS A 111 -1.84 6.61 -18.29
CA LYS A 111 -3.09 6.96 -18.94
C LYS A 111 -2.72 7.60 -20.23
N LYS A 112 -3.20 7.06 -21.34
CA LYS A 112 -3.19 7.80 -22.59
C LYS A 112 -3.76 9.16 -22.27
N ARG A 113 -3.01 10.21 -22.58
CA ARG A 113 -3.47 11.57 -22.35
C ARG A 113 -4.83 11.74 -23.00
N ASP A 114 -5.80 12.21 -22.25
CA ASP A 114 -7.10 12.53 -22.79
C ASP A 114 -6.95 13.77 -23.67
N ILE A 115 -7.07 13.59 -24.97
CA ILE A 115 -6.96 14.65 -25.95
C ILE A 115 -8.35 14.93 -26.52
N TYR A 116 -8.78 16.18 -26.44
CA TYR A 116 -10.06 16.64 -26.98
C TYR A 116 -9.83 17.71 -28.05
N ASN A 117 -10.68 17.72 -29.05
CA ASN A 117 -10.71 18.86 -29.99
C ASN A 117 -11.44 20.05 -29.36
N LEU A 118 -11.49 21.18 -30.06
CA LEU A 118 -12.18 22.38 -29.57
C LEU A 118 -13.71 22.23 -29.46
N GLU A 119 -14.27 21.19 -30.08
CA GLU A 119 -15.69 20.85 -29.99
C GLU A 119 -16.01 19.96 -28.79
N GLY A 120 -14.97 19.59 -28.02
CA GLY A 120 -15.13 18.71 -26.85
C GLY A 120 -15.19 17.23 -27.17
N ILE A 121 -14.88 16.83 -28.39
CA ILE A 121 -14.88 15.41 -28.80
C ILE A 121 -13.55 14.78 -28.44
N ARG A 122 -13.59 13.69 -27.70
CA ARG A 122 -12.40 12.91 -27.35
C ARG A 122 -11.81 12.27 -28.61
N LEU A 123 -10.52 12.47 -28.81
CA LEU A 123 -9.78 11.93 -29.93
C LEU A 123 -9.08 10.64 -29.52
N SER A 124 -9.10 9.65 -30.39
CA SER A 124 -8.28 8.43 -30.26
C SER A 124 -6.94 8.66 -30.98
N GLY A 125 -5.87 8.12 -30.40
CA GLY A 125 -4.53 8.23 -30.94
C GLY A 125 -3.57 9.05 -30.07
N GLU A 126 -2.32 9.08 -30.48
CA GLU A 126 -1.28 9.78 -29.75
C GLU A 126 -1.11 11.21 -30.29
N TRP A 127 -0.61 12.09 -29.44
CA TRP A 127 -0.36 13.49 -29.82
C TRP A 127 0.45 13.65 -31.13
N LYS A 128 1.47 12.82 -31.30
CA LYS A 128 2.35 12.87 -32.49
C LYS A 128 1.63 12.56 -33.81
N ASP A 129 0.54 11.82 -33.74
CA ASP A 129 -0.23 11.37 -34.92
C ASP A 129 -1.35 12.33 -35.31
N LEU A 130 -1.56 13.37 -34.54
CA LEU A 130 -2.62 14.35 -34.80
C LEU A 130 -2.20 15.38 -35.82
N PRO A 131 -3.11 15.85 -36.70
CA PRO A 131 -2.85 16.93 -37.57
C PRO A 131 -2.62 18.25 -36.82
N ALA A 132 -1.97 19.20 -37.46
CA ALA A 132 -1.77 20.54 -36.90
C ALA A 132 -3.11 21.16 -36.48
N GLY A 133 -3.17 21.78 -35.33
CA GLY A 133 -4.39 22.38 -34.80
C GLY A 133 -4.31 22.67 -33.30
N ILE A 134 -5.44 23.11 -32.77
CA ILE A 134 -5.58 23.41 -31.36
C ILE A 134 -6.34 22.27 -30.68
N TYR A 135 -5.78 21.75 -29.57
CA TYR A 135 -6.34 20.64 -28.82
C TYR A 135 -6.34 20.95 -27.31
N ILE A 136 -7.20 20.27 -26.58
CA ILE A 136 -7.21 20.30 -25.12
C ILE A 136 -6.60 18.99 -24.65
N VAL A 137 -5.48 19.06 -23.95
CA VAL A 137 -4.72 17.93 -23.41
C VAL A 137 -4.64 18.07 -21.91
N ASP A 138 -5.14 17.10 -21.15
CA ASP A 138 -5.19 17.11 -19.69
C ASP A 138 -5.82 18.40 -19.12
N GLY A 139 -6.84 18.93 -19.80
CA GLY A 139 -7.52 20.15 -19.39
C GLY A 139 -6.83 21.46 -19.81
N GLU A 140 -5.70 21.38 -20.51
CA GLU A 140 -4.95 22.53 -20.99
C GLU A 140 -5.02 22.65 -22.49
N LYS A 141 -5.20 23.89 -22.97
CA LYS A 141 -5.18 24.20 -24.40
C LYS A 141 -3.74 24.15 -24.94
N ARG A 142 -3.52 23.31 -25.95
CA ARG A 142 -2.23 23.17 -26.62
C ARG A 142 -2.36 23.34 -28.11
N ILE A 143 -1.36 23.96 -28.72
CA ILE A 143 -1.28 24.17 -30.15
C ILE A 143 -0.27 23.18 -30.72
N LYS A 144 -0.71 22.42 -31.73
CA LYS A 144 0.16 21.53 -32.49
C LYS A 144 0.50 22.20 -33.84
N GLU A 145 1.77 22.37 -34.04
CA GLU A 145 2.33 22.92 -35.28
C GLU A 145 2.53 21.84 -36.35
#